data_eee60910dccfd160ae7c8818d06f0d34
#
_entry.id   eee60910dccfd160ae7c8818d06f0d34
#
_cell.length_a   1.000
_cell.length_b   1.000
_cell.length_c   1.000
_cell.angle_alpha   90.00
_cell.angle_beta   90.00
_cell.angle_gamma   90.00
#
_symmetry.space_group_name_H-M   'P 1'
#
loop_
_entity.id
_entity.type
_entity.pdbx_description
1 polymer ?
#
loop_
_entity_poly.entity_id
_entity_poly.type
_entity_poly.pdbx_seq_one_letter_code
_entity_poly.pdbx_strand_id
1 'polypeptide(L)'
;MEVRDLHAYYGRSHVIQGLSLHVHHQEAVSILGRNGVGKTTTMRSVIGLTPPRSGRVFIEGTDTTSWAVHRIARMGVAYVPAERHIFPGLSVEENLRLSEQPATDMQAWTIDRVYEQFPALSERRKQDGSTMSGGEQQMLAIGRALMSNPRIMLLDEPSQGLSPLLVSMVITVVLNLCMKHGLTLLLVEQNYRMALKVASRHYLMGTKGMVKGIVTTEELLADGQIITKHLSV
;
A
#
# COMPACT_ATOMS: atom_id res chain seq x y z
N MET A 1 -8.64 0.59 10.50
CA MET A 1 -8.79 -0.71 9.77
C MET A 1 -8.37 -1.85 10.67
N GLU A 2 -9.09 -2.98 10.64
CA GLU A 2 -8.78 -4.14 11.47
C GLU A 2 -9.02 -5.44 10.68
N VAL A 3 -8.17 -6.41 10.88
CA VAL A 3 -8.26 -7.77 10.31
C VAL A 3 -8.21 -8.75 11.48
N ARG A 4 -9.17 -9.68 11.55
CA ARG A 4 -9.29 -10.67 12.63
C ARG A 4 -9.30 -12.09 12.08
N ASP A 5 -8.34 -12.89 12.50
CA ASP A 5 -8.22 -14.33 12.21
C ASP A 5 -8.44 -14.67 10.73
N LEU A 6 -7.78 -13.92 9.84
CA LEU A 6 -7.97 -14.03 8.40
C LEU A 6 -7.37 -15.30 7.84
N HIS A 7 -8.17 -16.06 7.08
CA HIS A 7 -7.74 -17.23 6.32
C HIS A 7 -8.04 -17.05 4.84
N ALA A 8 -6.99 -17.02 4.01
CA ALA A 8 -7.13 -16.83 2.57
C ALA A 8 -6.49 -17.98 1.78
N TYR A 9 -7.07 -18.27 0.62
CA TYR A 9 -6.70 -19.42 -0.21
C TYR A 9 -6.59 -19.03 -1.68
N TYR A 10 -5.66 -19.69 -2.40
CA TYR A 10 -5.69 -19.78 -3.85
C TYR A 10 -5.98 -21.26 -4.23
N GLY A 11 -7.19 -21.51 -4.71
CA GLY A 11 -7.66 -22.88 -4.94
C GLY A 11 -7.61 -23.70 -3.64
N ARG A 12 -6.73 -24.70 -3.58
CA ARG A 12 -6.51 -25.54 -2.39
C ARG A 12 -5.34 -25.04 -1.50
N SER A 13 -4.56 -24.11 -1.97
CA SER A 13 -3.41 -23.60 -1.21
C SER A 13 -3.85 -22.63 -0.14
N HIS A 14 -3.64 -22.96 1.14
CA HIS A 14 -3.93 -22.14 2.31
C HIS A 14 -2.76 -21.17 2.54
N VAL A 15 -2.87 -19.94 2.01
CA VAL A 15 -1.78 -18.96 1.97
C VAL A 15 -1.72 -18.12 3.23
N ILE A 16 -2.86 -17.67 3.75
CA ILE A 16 -2.96 -16.92 5.02
C ILE A 16 -3.65 -17.79 6.06
N GLN A 17 -3.02 -17.97 7.20
CA GLN A 17 -3.50 -18.85 8.27
C GLN A 17 -3.59 -18.10 9.60
N GLY A 18 -4.76 -17.47 9.87
CA GLY A 18 -5.04 -16.80 11.13
C GLY A 18 -4.37 -15.45 11.30
N LEU A 19 -4.26 -14.64 10.21
CA LEU A 19 -3.68 -13.31 10.29
C LEU A 19 -4.60 -12.36 11.05
N SER A 20 -4.06 -11.70 12.07
CA SER A 20 -4.71 -10.57 12.74
C SER A 20 -3.79 -9.36 12.74
N LEU A 21 -4.34 -8.21 12.37
CA LEU A 21 -3.65 -6.91 12.41
C LEU A 21 -4.65 -5.77 12.58
N HIS A 22 -4.15 -4.64 13.04
CA HIS A 22 -4.91 -3.39 13.07
C HIS A 22 -4.04 -2.21 12.65
N VAL A 23 -4.68 -1.20 12.06
CA VAL A 23 -4.08 0.09 11.70
C VAL A 23 -5.01 1.17 12.22
N HIS A 24 -4.52 2.03 13.09
CA HIS A 24 -5.29 3.14 13.63
C HIS A 24 -5.48 4.24 12.59
N HIS A 25 -6.38 5.17 12.88
CA HIS A 25 -6.57 6.35 12.03
C HIS A 25 -5.27 7.18 12.01
N GLN A 26 -4.86 7.61 10.83
CA GLN A 26 -3.62 8.37 10.59
C GLN A 26 -2.33 7.66 11.02
N GLU A 27 -2.37 6.35 11.18
CA GLU A 27 -1.19 5.54 11.47
C GLU A 27 -0.60 4.97 10.18
N ALA A 28 0.74 4.94 10.11
CA ALA A 28 1.47 4.17 9.11
C ALA A 28 2.01 2.89 9.75
N VAL A 29 1.57 1.75 9.24
CA VAL A 29 1.97 0.41 9.69
C VAL A 29 2.57 -0.35 8.53
N SER A 30 3.58 -1.16 8.78
CA SER A 30 4.09 -2.07 7.76
C SER A 30 3.90 -3.55 8.09
N ILE A 31 3.78 -4.35 7.04
CA ILE A 31 3.97 -5.80 7.09
C ILE A 31 5.30 -6.10 6.42
N LEU A 32 6.24 -6.62 7.19
CA LEU A 32 7.56 -7.03 6.75
C LEU A 32 7.64 -8.55 6.63
N GLY A 33 8.23 -9.04 5.56
CA GLY A 33 8.41 -10.48 5.36
C GLY A 33 9.04 -10.81 4.02
N ARG A 34 9.51 -12.03 3.88
CA ARG A 34 10.13 -12.56 2.65
C ARG A 34 9.11 -12.67 1.52
N ASN A 35 9.59 -12.86 0.29
CA ASN A 35 8.69 -13.12 -0.84
C ASN A 35 7.94 -14.44 -0.65
N GLY A 36 6.67 -14.46 -1.09
CA GLY A 36 5.82 -15.65 -1.03
C GLY A 36 5.19 -15.96 0.33
N VAL A 37 5.42 -15.14 1.38
CA VAL A 37 4.82 -15.41 2.71
C VAL A 37 3.35 -15.02 2.83
N GLY A 38 2.79 -14.29 1.85
CA GLY A 38 1.37 -13.91 1.82
C GLY A 38 1.09 -12.42 1.94
N LYS A 39 2.10 -11.54 1.85
CA LYS A 39 1.94 -10.09 1.99
C LYS A 39 0.90 -9.50 1.03
N THR A 40 1.11 -9.70 -0.28
CA THR A 40 0.16 -9.26 -1.34
C THR A 40 -1.22 -9.89 -1.17
N THR A 41 -1.28 -11.17 -0.75
CA THR A 41 -2.54 -11.86 -0.48
C THR A 41 -3.31 -11.17 0.64
N THR A 42 -2.62 -10.71 1.69
CA THR A 42 -3.23 -9.93 2.78
C THR A 42 -3.87 -8.65 2.23
N MET A 43 -3.13 -7.86 1.45
CA MET A 43 -3.64 -6.64 0.81
C MET A 43 -4.88 -6.93 -0.05
N ARG A 44 -4.78 -7.95 -0.91
CA ARG A 44 -5.88 -8.37 -1.80
C ARG A 44 -7.10 -8.85 -1.04
N SER A 45 -6.90 -9.50 0.11
CA SER A 45 -8.01 -9.92 0.96
C SER A 45 -8.70 -8.73 1.64
N VAL A 46 -7.93 -7.74 2.12
CA VAL A 46 -8.46 -6.52 2.73
C VAL A 46 -9.38 -5.76 1.78
N ILE A 47 -8.98 -5.64 0.50
CA ILE A 47 -9.77 -4.91 -0.51
C ILE A 47 -10.81 -5.77 -1.24
N GLY A 48 -10.97 -7.05 -0.87
CA GLY A 48 -11.96 -7.95 -1.48
C GLY A 48 -11.58 -8.53 -2.84
N LEU A 49 -10.34 -8.37 -3.32
CA LEU A 49 -9.83 -9.02 -4.55
C LEU A 49 -9.60 -10.53 -4.37
N THR A 50 -9.29 -10.95 -3.16
CA THR A 50 -9.16 -12.36 -2.76
C THR A 50 -9.96 -12.53 -1.47
N PRO A 51 -11.30 -12.70 -1.55
CA PRO A 51 -12.13 -12.80 -0.36
C PRO A 51 -11.67 -13.93 0.57
N PRO A 52 -11.55 -13.68 1.88
CA PRO A 52 -11.15 -14.71 2.82
C PRO A 52 -12.20 -15.80 2.95
N ARG A 53 -11.79 -17.04 3.24
CA ARG A 53 -12.72 -18.13 3.57
C ARG A 53 -13.27 -18.03 4.98
N SER A 54 -12.48 -17.50 5.91
CA SER A 54 -12.88 -17.23 7.28
C SER A 54 -12.08 -16.07 7.84
N GLY A 55 -12.47 -15.58 9.00
CA GLY A 55 -11.98 -14.35 9.57
C GLY A 55 -12.79 -13.14 9.13
N ARG A 56 -12.38 -11.96 9.55
CA ARG A 56 -13.12 -10.72 9.27
C ARG A 56 -12.20 -9.55 8.97
N VAL A 57 -12.69 -8.65 8.12
CA VAL A 57 -12.06 -7.37 7.79
C VAL A 57 -13.01 -6.25 8.14
N PHE A 58 -12.53 -5.30 8.95
CA PHE A 58 -13.29 -4.12 9.33
C PHE A 58 -12.59 -2.86 8.83
N ILE A 59 -13.35 -1.99 8.16
CA ILE A 59 -12.91 -0.67 7.73
C ILE A 59 -13.79 0.36 8.42
N GLU A 60 -13.19 1.23 9.24
CA GLU A 60 -13.90 2.23 10.05
C GLU A 60 -15.06 1.62 10.86
N GLY A 61 -14.83 0.46 11.48
CA GLY A 61 -15.81 -0.25 12.29
C GLY A 61 -16.84 -1.05 11.50
N THR A 62 -16.91 -0.91 10.19
CA THR A 62 -17.85 -1.64 9.33
C THR A 62 -17.23 -2.96 8.87
N ASP A 63 -17.93 -4.08 9.02
CA ASP A 63 -17.54 -5.38 8.48
C ASP A 63 -17.65 -5.37 6.95
N THR A 64 -16.51 -5.43 6.28
CA THR A 64 -16.40 -5.39 4.81
C THR A 64 -15.97 -6.73 4.21
N THR A 65 -15.92 -7.79 5.01
CA THR A 65 -15.33 -9.10 4.66
C THR A 65 -15.82 -9.67 3.32
N SER A 66 -17.11 -9.54 3.06
CA SER A 66 -17.75 -10.06 1.84
C SER A 66 -18.10 -9.00 0.81
N TRP A 67 -17.58 -7.79 0.98
CA TRP A 67 -17.92 -6.69 0.08
C TRP A 67 -17.16 -6.79 -1.23
N ALA A 68 -17.82 -6.35 -2.31
CA ALA A 68 -17.18 -6.18 -3.60
C ALA A 68 -16.17 -5.01 -3.56
N VAL A 69 -15.07 -5.14 -4.30
CA VAL A 69 -13.94 -4.19 -4.34
C VAL A 69 -14.40 -2.75 -4.49
N HIS A 70 -15.32 -2.47 -5.43
CA HIS A 70 -15.80 -1.11 -5.70
C HIS A 70 -16.53 -0.48 -4.50
N ARG A 71 -17.18 -1.29 -3.62
CA ARG A 71 -17.81 -0.79 -2.40
C ARG A 71 -16.76 -0.40 -1.36
N ILE A 72 -15.70 -1.22 -1.22
CA ILE A 72 -14.57 -0.94 -0.33
C ILE A 72 -13.83 0.33 -0.81
N ALA A 73 -13.60 0.46 -2.12
CA ALA A 73 -12.97 1.65 -2.69
C ALA A 73 -13.78 2.93 -2.39
N ARG A 74 -15.13 2.86 -2.46
CA ARG A 74 -16.00 4.00 -2.10
C ARG A 74 -15.95 4.39 -0.61
N MET A 75 -15.45 3.53 0.25
CA MET A 75 -15.14 3.88 1.65
C MET A 75 -13.84 4.68 1.78
N GLY A 76 -13.20 5.05 0.69
CA GLY A 76 -11.94 5.78 0.71
C GLY A 76 -10.72 4.87 0.92
N VAL A 77 -10.77 3.62 0.46
CA VAL A 77 -9.61 2.72 0.46
C VAL A 77 -9.02 2.65 -0.94
N ALA A 78 -7.76 3.06 -1.09
CA ALA A 78 -7.01 2.91 -2.33
C ALA A 78 -5.95 1.81 -2.20
N TYR A 79 -5.73 1.08 -3.28
CA TYR A 79 -4.70 0.04 -3.38
C TYR A 79 -3.75 0.30 -4.54
N VAL A 80 -2.46 0.32 -4.24
CA VAL A 80 -1.38 0.42 -5.23
C VAL A 80 -0.64 -0.91 -5.25
N PRO A 81 -0.84 -1.74 -6.28
CA PRO A 81 -0.17 -3.03 -6.41
C PRO A 81 1.29 -2.88 -6.82
N ALA A 82 2.11 -3.91 -6.55
CA ALA A 82 3.54 -3.95 -6.91
C ALA A 82 3.78 -3.82 -8.42
N GLU A 83 2.88 -4.34 -9.23
CA GLU A 83 2.94 -4.28 -10.70
C GLU A 83 2.55 -2.92 -11.28
N ARG A 84 2.22 -1.92 -10.43
CA ARG A 84 1.86 -0.54 -10.80
C ARG A 84 0.59 -0.43 -11.64
N HIS A 85 0.31 -1.40 -12.50
CA HIS A 85 -0.84 -1.48 -13.42
C HIS A 85 -1.08 -0.16 -14.17
N ILE A 86 -0.05 0.37 -14.84
CA ILE A 86 -0.21 1.51 -15.74
C ILE A 86 -1.00 1.07 -16.96
N PHE A 87 -1.97 1.88 -17.36
CA PHE A 87 -2.78 1.60 -18.55
C PHE A 87 -2.03 2.02 -19.80
N PRO A 88 -1.59 1.06 -20.64
CA PRO A 88 -0.88 1.37 -21.88
C PRO A 88 -1.78 2.09 -22.87
N GLY A 89 -1.20 2.97 -23.68
CA GLY A 89 -1.95 3.76 -24.66
C GLY A 89 -2.69 4.95 -24.07
N LEU A 90 -2.68 5.11 -22.74
CA LEU A 90 -3.16 6.31 -22.08
C LEU A 90 -2.00 7.21 -21.65
N SER A 91 -2.17 8.51 -21.84
CA SER A 91 -1.25 9.51 -21.32
C SER A 91 -1.19 9.48 -19.79
N VAL A 92 -0.18 10.11 -19.21
CA VAL A 92 -0.06 10.31 -17.75
C VAL A 92 -1.32 10.96 -17.19
N GLU A 93 -1.81 12.03 -17.83
CA GLU A 93 -3.02 12.73 -17.40
C GLU A 93 -4.26 11.84 -17.45
N GLU A 94 -4.46 11.09 -18.54
CA GLU A 94 -5.58 10.16 -18.67
C GLU A 94 -5.51 9.04 -17.63
N ASN A 95 -4.32 8.46 -17.38
CA ASN A 95 -4.10 7.50 -16.29
C ASN A 95 -4.54 8.05 -14.93
N LEU A 96 -4.19 9.30 -14.60
CA LEU A 96 -4.59 9.96 -13.35
C LEU A 96 -6.11 10.12 -13.27
N ARG A 97 -6.74 10.61 -14.34
CA ARG A 97 -8.18 10.87 -14.38
C ARG A 97 -9.06 9.63 -14.27
N LEU A 98 -8.55 8.43 -14.55
CA LEU A 98 -9.33 7.17 -14.40
C LEU A 98 -9.87 6.96 -12.99
N SER A 99 -9.21 7.50 -11.97
CA SER A 99 -9.63 7.36 -10.57
C SER A 99 -10.17 8.68 -9.99
N GLU A 100 -10.35 9.70 -10.82
CA GLU A 100 -10.76 11.02 -10.36
C GLU A 100 -12.13 10.96 -9.68
N GLN A 101 -12.19 11.45 -8.45
CA GLN A 101 -13.41 11.65 -7.69
C GLN A 101 -13.64 13.15 -7.48
N PRO A 102 -14.89 13.60 -7.40
CA PRO A 102 -15.17 14.99 -7.11
C PRO A 102 -14.48 15.46 -5.84
N ALA A 103 -13.86 16.64 -5.89
CA ALA A 103 -13.29 17.28 -4.72
C ALA A 103 -14.43 17.63 -3.75
N THR A 104 -14.38 17.10 -2.54
CA THR A 104 -15.39 17.29 -1.50
C THR A 104 -15.05 18.43 -0.55
N ASP A 105 -13.79 18.82 -0.50
CA ASP A 105 -13.28 19.89 0.36
C ASP A 105 -12.00 20.50 -0.24
N MET A 106 -11.49 21.54 0.41
CA MET A 106 -10.25 22.24 -0.02
C MET A 106 -8.98 21.38 0.11
N GLN A 107 -9.03 20.25 0.83
CA GLN A 107 -7.89 19.34 1.00
C GLN A 107 -7.95 18.16 0.03
N ALA A 108 -9.02 18.03 -0.75
CA ALA A 108 -9.19 16.97 -1.73
C ALA A 108 -8.04 16.95 -2.76
N TRP A 109 -7.67 15.76 -3.20
CA TRP A 109 -6.70 15.56 -4.26
C TRP A 109 -7.32 15.91 -5.60
N THR A 110 -6.73 16.91 -6.24
CA THR A 110 -7.00 17.32 -7.62
C THR A 110 -5.79 16.99 -8.47
N ILE A 111 -5.96 17.02 -9.78
CA ILE A 111 -4.85 16.76 -10.70
C ILE A 111 -3.71 17.76 -10.50
N ASP A 112 -4.03 19.04 -10.20
CA ASP A 112 -3.02 20.07 -9.95
C ASP A 112 -2.21 19.76 -8.69
N ARG A 113 -2.86 19.33 -7.60
CA ARG A 113 -2.18 18.91 -6.37
C ARG A 113 -1.33 17.64 -6.57
N VAL A 114 -1.79 16.72 -7.41
CA VAL A 114 -0.97 15.57 -7.80
C VAL A 114 0.26 16.02 -8.57
N TYR A 115 0.13 16.99 -9.46
CA TYR A 115 1.28 17.56 -10.20
C TYR A 115 2.23 18.37 -9.31
N GLU A 116 1.72 19.09 -8.31
CA GLU A 116 2.54 19.72 -7.27
C GLU A 116 3.37 18.69 -6.48
N GLN A 117 2.75 17.56 -6.13
CA GLN A 117 3.42 16.47 -5.41
C GLN A 117 4.41 15.69 -6.30
N PHE A 118 4.13 15.60 -7.60
CA PHE A 118 4.90 14.84 -8.59
C PHE A 118 5.21 15.70 -9.84
N PRO A 119 6.14 16.68 -9.78
CA PRO A 119 6.42 17.58 -10.91
C PRO A 119 6.79 16.83 -12.20
N ALA A 120 7.51 15.71 -12.12
CA ALA A 120 7.86 14.90 -13.27
C ALA A 120 6.63 14.36 -14.04
N LEU A 121 5.51 14.11 -13.35
CA LEU A 121 4.26 13.73 -14.00
C LEU A 121 3.63 14.90 -14.76
N SER A 122 3.71 16.12 -14.21
CA SER A 122 3.24 17.33 -14.87
C SER A 122 3.98 17.61 -16.17
N GLU A 123 5.32 17.52 -16.15
CA GLU A 123 6.17 17.72 -17.32
C GLU A 123 5.86 16.73 -18.45
N ARG A 124 5.45 15.51 -18.09
CA ARG A 124 5.19 14.40 -19.02
C ARG A 124 3.71 14.09 -19.19
N ARG A 125 2.81 15.02 -18.81
CA ARG A 125 1.34 14.78 -18.74
C ARG A 125 0.72 14.20 -20.02
N LYS A 126 1.28 14.53 -21.19
CA LYS A 126 0.83 14.08 -22.52
C LYS A 126 1.52 12.81 -23.01
N GLN A 127 2.58 12.34 -22.32
CA GLN A 127 3.32 11.13 -22.69
C GLN A 127 2.53 9.90 -22.30
N ASP A 128 2.64 8.81 -23.08
CA ASP A 128 2.09 7.49 -22.71
C ASP A 128 2.73 7.02 -21.40
N GLY A 129 1.91 6.75 -20.37
CA GLY A 129 2.36 6.34 -19.05
C GLY A 129 3.19 5.06 -19.06
N SER A 130 2.95 4.15 -20.02
CA SER A 130 3.68 2.89 -20.14
C SER A 130 5.13 3.07 -20.59
N THR A 131 5.47 4.19 -21.22
CA THR A 131 6.83 4.49 -21.71
C THR A 131 7.72 5.19 -20.68
N MET A 132 7.17 5.49 -19.50
CA MET A 132 7.90 6.13 -18.41
C MET A 132 8.86 5.16 -17.72
N SER A 133 9.88 5.72 -17.03
CA SER A 133 10.76 4.93 -16.18
C SER A 133 10.00 4.23 -15.05
N GLY A 134 10.55 3.15 -14.49
CA GLY A 134 9.89 2.41 -13.41
C GLY A 134 9.55 3.27 -12.19
N GLY A 135 10.38 4.26 -11.85
CA GLY A 135 10.09 5.19 -10.75
C GLY A 135 8.96 6.17 -11.08
N GLU A 136 8.93 6.70 -12.28
CA GLU A 136 7.85 7.58 -12.74
C GLU A 136 6.52 6.82 -12.82
N GLN A 137 6.54 5.56 -13.29
CA GLN A 137 5.36 4.69 -13.26
C GLN A 137 4.87 4.43 -11.83
N GLN A 138 5.79 4.27 -10.86
CA GLN A 138 5.41 4.11 -9.45
C GLN A 138 4.76 5.38 -8.91
N MET A 139 5.29 6.56 -9.24
CA MET A 139 4.69 7.84 -8.87
C MET A 139 3.32 8.04 -9.55
N LEU A 140 3.19 7.63 -10.83
CA LEU A 140 1.92 7.66 -11.54
C LEU A 140 0.87 6.75 -10.89
N ALA A 141 1.26 5.54 -10.45
CA ALA A 141 0.36 4.61 -9.76
C ALA A 141 -0.11 5.18 -8.40
N ILE A 142 0.81 5.80 -7.63
CA ILE A 142 0.47 6.47 -6.37
C ILE A 142 -0.41 7.70 -6.65
N GLY A 143 -0.05 8.55 -7.62
CA GLY A 143 -0.82 9.72 -8.01
C GLY A 143 -2.25 9.35 -8.44
N ARG A 144 -2.39 8.30 -9.24
CA ARG A 144 -3.72 7.78 -9.61
C ARG A 144 -4.52 7.32 -8.39
N ALA A 145 -3.90 6.67 -7.43
CA ALA A 145 -4.57 6.28 -6.19
C ALA A 145 -5.02 7.51 -5.38
N LEU A 146 -4.23 8.58 -5.34
CA LEU A 146 -4.60 9.84 -4.68
C LEU A 146 -5.82 10.50 -5.31
N MET A 147 -5.98 10.43 -6.64
CA MET A 147 -7.15 10.98 -7.35
C MET A 147 -8.49 10.40 -6.89
N SER A 148 -8.49 9.27 -6.19
CA SER A 148 -9.68 8.71 -5.54
C SER A 148 -9.98 9.31 -4.17
N ASN A 149 -9.22 10.30 -3.72
CA ASN A 149 -9.35 10.94 -2.42
C ASN A 149 -9.37 9.94 -1.24
N PRO A 150 -8.34 9.07 -1.11
CA PRO A 150 -8.36 7.99 -0.13
C PRO A 150 -8.13 8.49 1.28
N ARG A 151 -8.79 7.85 2.26
CA ARG A 151 -8.49 7.95 3.69
C ARG A 151 -7.52 6.87 4.16
N ILE A 152 -7.52 5.73 3.47
CA ILE A 152 -6.65 4.60 3.72
C ILE A 152 -5.96 4.21 2.41
N MET A 153 -4.65 4.10 2.44
CA MET A 153 -3.88 3.62 1.30
C MET A 153 -3.17 2.31 1.64
N LEU A 154 -3.29 1.35 0.76
CA LEU A 154 -2.59 0.08 0.80
C LEU A 154 -1.49 0.11 -0.26
N LEU A 155 -0.21 0.09 0.14
CA LEU A 155 0.94 0.07 -0.76
C LEU A 155 1.61 -1.30 -0.74
N ASP A 156 1.64 -1.97 -1.87
CA ASP A 156 2.22 -3.30 -2.01
C ASP A 156 3.58 -3.22 -2.71
N GLU A 157 4.65 -3.44 -1.95
CA GLU A 157 6.06 -3.44 -2.38
C GLU A 157 6.45 -2.25 -3.29
N PRO A 158 6.15 -0.99 -2.89
CA PRO A 158 6.36 0.17 -3.76
C PRO A 158 7.82 0.45 -4.09
N SER A 159 8.78 -0.18 -3.40
CA SER A 159 10.21 -0.07 -3.70
C SER A 159 10.72 -1.11 -4.69
N GLN A 160 9.90 -2.09 -5.07
CA GLN A 160 10.33 -3.23 -5.89
C GLN A 160 10.83 -2.78 -7.27
N GLY A 161 12.04 -3.21 -7.63
CA GLY A 161 12.64 -2.92 -8.94
C GLY A 161 13.04 -1.45 -9.15
N LEU A 162 13.12 -0.65 -8.07
CA LEU A 162 13.57 0.73 -8.13
C LEU A 162 15.03 0.90 -7.71
N SER A 163 15.72 1.87 -8.31
CA SER A 163 17.04 2.30 -7.84
C SER A 163 16.97 2.93 -6.44
N PRO A 164 18.07 2.96 -5.68
CA PRO A 164 18.07 3.57 -4.33
C PRO A 164 17.61 5.03 -4.31
N LEU A 165 17.92 5.81 -5.36
CA LEU A 165 17.45 7.18 -5.48
C LEU A 165 15.94 7.27 -5.60
N LEU A 166 15.33 6.44 -6.46
CA LEU A 166 13.88 6.39 -6.66
C LEU A 166 13.16 5.87 -5.42
N VAL A 167 13.73 4.90 -4.71
CA VAL A 167 13.21 4.46 -3.40
C VAL A 167 13.15 5.63 -2.41
N SER A 168 14.22 6.45 -2.34
CA SER A 168 14.24 7.62 -1.46
C SER A 168 13.16 8.65 -1.82
N MET A 169 12.89 8.83 -3.11
CA MET A 169 11.81 9.71 -3.58
C MET A 169 10.43 9.18 -3.16
N VAL A 170 10.18 7.88 -3.36
CA VAL A 170 8.92 7.25 -2.93
C VAL A 170 8.74 7.38 -1.42
N ILE A 171 9.78 7.16 -0.62
CA ILE A 171 9.74 7.34 0.84
C ILE A 171 9.32 8.78 1.19
N THR A 172 9.95 9.78 0.58
CA THR A 172 9.65 11.19 0.83
C THR A 172 8.19 11.52 0.54
N VAL A 173 7.68 11.01 -0.59
CA VAL A 173 6.27 11.19 -0.97
C VAL A 173 5.35 10.56 0.06
N VAL A 174 5.57 9.28 0.39
CA VAL A 174 4.71 8.54 1.33
C VAL A 174 4.71 9.18 2.71
N LEU A 175 5.88 9.64 3.20
CA LEU A 175 5.99 10.41 4.44
C LEU A 175 5.16 11.69 4.41
N ASN A 176 5.25 12.46 3.32
CA ASN A 176 4.44 13.67 3.16
C ASN A 176 2.94 13.36 3.20
N LEU A 177 2.50 12.29 2.56
CA LEU A 177 1.10 11.86 2.55
C LEU A 177 0.61 11.52 3.97
N CYS A 178 1.41 10.79 4.74
CA CYS A 178 1.05 10.43 6.11
C CYS A 178 1.10 11.65 7.06
N MET A 179 2.20 12.42 7.03
CA MET A 179 2.43 13.48 8.02
C MET A 179 1.64 14.76 7.75
N LYS A 180 1.51 15.17 6.46
CA LYS A 180 0.86 16.43 6.10
C LYS A 180 -0.63 16.27 5.76
N HIS A 181 -1.01 15.11 5.23
CA HIS A 181 -2.38 14.86 4.78
C HIS A 181 -3.13 13.85 5.67
N GLY A 182 -2.50 13.37 6.74
CA GLY A 182 -3.14 12.47 7.70
C GLY A 182 -3.61 11.13 7.10
N LEU A 183 -2.94 10.67 6.04
CA LEU A 183 -3.30 9.42 5.37
C LEU A 183 -3.01 8.22 6.27
N THR A 184 -3.98 7.34 6.43
CA THR A 184 -3.76 6.04 7.07
C THR A 184 -3.08 5.10 6.07
N LEU A 185 -1.99 4.45 6.46
CA LEU A 185 -1.19 3.63 5.56
C LEU A 185 -0.99 2.21 6.09
N LEU A 186 -1.27 1.23 5.24
CA LEU A 186 -0.73 -0.12 5.37
C LEU A 186 0.27 -0.36 4.24
N LEU A 187 1.53 -0.51 4.60
CA LEU A 187 2.65 -0.77 3.70
C LEU A 187 3.05 -2.24 3.78
N VAL A 188 3.17 -2.90 2.65
CA VAL A 188 3.80 -4.22 2.57
C VAL A 188 5.14 -4.06 1.90
N GLU A 189 6.20 -4.57 2.53
CA GLU A 189 7.57 -4.44 2.01
C GLU A 189 8.45 -5.65 2.35
N GLN A 190 9.42 -5.89 1.48
CA GLN A 190 10.59 -6.69 1.79
C GLN A 190 11.77 -5.80 2.19
N ASN A 191 11.81 -4.58 1.65
CA ASN A 191 12.82 -3.59 1.98
C ASN A 191 12.56 -2.97 3.35
N TYR A 192 13.12 -3.58 4.40
CA TYR A 192 12.96 -3.09 5.77
C TYR A 192 13.43 -1.64 5.95
N ARG A 193 14.46 -1.19 5.20
CA ARG A 193 14.97 0.20 5.30
C ARG A 193 13.93 1.23 4.88
N MET A 194 13.11 0.90 3.89
CA MET A 194 11.97 1.73 3.52
C MET A 194 10.90 1.69 4.61
N ALA A 195 10.54 0.52 5.08
CA ALA A 195 9.50 0.37 6.09
C ALA A 195 9.84 1.11 7.40
N LEU A 196 11.09 1.02 7.88
CA LEU A 196 11.58 1.74 9.08
C LEU A 196 11.48 3.27 8.95
N LYS A 197 11.57 3.81 7.74
CA LYS A 197 11.44 5.26 7.51
C LYS A 197 9.99 5.71 7.46
N VAL A 198 9.08 4.85 7.00
CA VAL A 198 7.69 5.21 6.70
C VAL A 198 6.75 4.87 7.84
N ALA A 199 6.95 3.74 8.51
CA ALA A 199 6.06 3.22 9.53
C ALA A 199 6.73 3.20 10.91
N SER A 200 5.94 3.38 11.96
CA SER A 200 6.41 3.29 13.35
C SER A 200 6.22 1.90 13.96
N ARG A 201 5.33 1.08 13.37
CA ARG A 201 4.99 -0.26 13.86
C ARG A 201 4.97 -1.25 12.70
N HIS A 202 5.51 -2.44 12.97
CA HIS A 202 5.76 -3.46 11.95
C HIS A 202 5.23 -4.81 12.38
N TYR A 203 4.46 -5.45 11.51
CA TYR A 203 4.07 -6.85 11.63
C TYR A 203 5.10 -7.70 10.91
N LEU A 204 5.77 -8.60 11.62
CA LEU A 204 6.73 -9.55 11.04
C LEU A 204 5.98 -10.77 10.55
N MET A 205 5.84 -10.90 9.23
CA MET A 205 5.12 -12.00 8.61
C MET A 205 6.06 -13.14 8.25
N GLY A 206 5.77 -14.32 8.76
CA GLY A 206 6.43 -15.57 8.42
C GLY A 206 5.65 -16.38 7.39
N THR A 207 6.10 -17.62 7.17
CA THR A 207 5.44 -18.56 6.26
C THR A 207 3.96 -18.72 6.58
N LYS A 208 3.15 -18.98 5.55
CA LYS A 208 1.70 -19.15 5.66
C LYS A 208 0.95 -17.91 6.17
N GLY A 209 1.52 -16.72 5.99
CA GLY A 209 0.91 -15.47 6.38
C GLY A 209 0.73 -15.27 7.89
N MET A 210 1.40 -16.07 8.71
CA MET A 210 1.31 -15.91 10.16
C MET A 210 2.14 -14.75 10.66
N VAL A 211 1.59 -13.94 11.55
CA VAL A 211 2.33 -12.91 12.28
C VAL A 211 3.23 -13.59 13.32
N LYS A 212 4.54 -13.39 13.20
CA LYS A 212 5.56 -13.93 14.12
C LYS A 212 5.93 -12.95 15.25
N GLY A 213 5.61 -11.69 15.08
CA GLY A 213 5.84 -10.63 16.06
C GLY A 213 5.31 -9.30 15.57
N ILE A 214 5.09 -8.40 16.51
CA ILE A 214 4.77 -7.00 16.27
C ILE A 214 5.86 -6.22 16.98
N VAL A 215 6.53 -5.33 16.25
CA VAL A 215 7.68 -4.57 16.77
C VAL A 215 7.58 -3.12 16.33
N THR A 216 8.17 -2.24 17.11
CA THR A 216 8.33 -0.82 16.75
C THR A 216 9.59 -0.59 15.92
N THR A 217 9.67 0.55 15.26
CA THR A 217 10.90 0.98 14.56
C THR A 217 12.10 1.03 15.52
N GLU A 218 11.88 1.51 16.76
CA GLU A 218 12.93 1.61 17.78
C GLU A 218 13.46 0.24 18.19
N GLU A 219 12.59 -0.74 18.41
CA GLU A 219 12.97 -2.12 18.73
C GLU A 219 13.76 -2.78 17.58
N LEU A 220 13.32 -2.55 16.32
CA LEU A 220 14.05 -3.09 15.15
C LEU A 220 15.44 -2.45 14.98
N LEU A 221 15.59 -1.17 15.32
CA LEU A 221 16.87 -0.47 15.24
C LEU A 221 17.80 -0.87 16.41
N ALA A 222 17.24 -1.19 17.57
CA ALA A 222 18.00 -1.63 18.76
C ALA A 222 18.52 -3.07 18.64
N ASP A 223 17.76 -3.96 18.00
CA ASP A 223 18.10 -5.37 17.83
C ASP A 223 18.16 -5.81 16.36
N GLY A 224 19.32 -5.67 15.75
CA GLY A 224 19.57 -6.12 14.37
C GLY A 224 19.36 -7.63 14.14
N GLN A 225 19.31 -8.47 15.20
CA GLN A 225 19.06 -9.90 15.07
C GLN A 225 17.62 -10.18 14.63
N ILE A 226 16.66 -9.32 15.00
CA ILE A 226 15.27 -9.44 14.56
C ILE A 226 15.21 -9.35 13.03
N ILE A 227 15.93 -8.40 12.44
CA ILE A 227 16.02 -8.24 10.98
C ILE A 227 16.63 -9.48 10.34
N THR A 228 17.77 -9.95 10.86
CA THR A 228 18.46 -11.14 10.35
C THR A 228 17.57 -12.37 10.42
N LYS A 229 16.89 -12.59 11.54
CA LYS A 229 16.06 -13.78 11.77
C LYS A 229 14.80 -13.83 10.89
N HIS A 230 14.18 -12.69 10.63
CA HIS A 230 12.87 -12.63 9.99
C HIS A 230 12.88 -12.12 8.53
N LEU A 231 13.90 -11.36 8.13
CA LEU A 231 13.95 -10.66 6.84
C LEU A 231 15.17 -11.02 5.99
N SER A 232 16.29 -11.50 6.57
CA SER A 232 17.46 -11.90 5.78
C SER A 232 17.23 -13.21 5.03
N VAL A 233 17.88 -13.31 3.89
CA VAL A 233 17.91 -14.51 3.03
C VAL A 233 18.86 -15.54 3.61
#